data_4c3b434b45bce5486711f6f0faaede07
#
_entry.id   4c3b434b45bce5486711f6f0faaede07
#
_cell.length_a   1.000
_cell.length_b   1.000
_cell.length_c   1.000
_cell.angle_alpha   90.00
_cell.angle_beta   90.00
_cell.angle_gamma   90.00
#
_symmetry.space_group_name_H-M   'P 1'
#
loop_
_entity.id
_entity.type
_entity.pdbx_description
1 polymer ?
#
loop_
_entity_poly.entity_id
_entity_poly.type
_entity_poly.pdbx_seq_one_letter_code
_entity_poly.pdbx_strand_id
1 'polypeptide(L)'
;MNAQDLKTIAVIGAGAMGQQIAMNTAINGRKLGYNVILCDSFEKAVEKASAWADTYLKGRVEKGRLTAEEADFVKQHLTITSDVDGAAAKADFIIEAIIEDLKVKRELFQRISRICKPDAILSTNSSNIVSSKLADVTENPSRLLNVHYFNPALVMKLVELVKGPHTSDETIEI
;
A
#
# COMPACT_ATOMS: atom_id res chain seq x y z
N MET A 1 3.12 -8.37 -16.38
CA MET A 1 3.76 -8.56 -15.03
C MET A 1 3.20 -9.82 -14.41
N ASN A 2 4.02 -10.62 -13.76
CA ASN A 2 3.56 -11.77 -12.97
C ASN A 2 3.74 -11.46 -11.47
N ALA A 3 3.07 -12.21 -10.59
CA ALA A 3 3.19 -12.03 -9.13
C ALA A 3 4.65 -12.08 -8.63
N GLN A 4 5.50 -12.88 -9.29
CA GLN A 4 6.94 -12.99 -8.96
C GLN A 4 7.77 -11.75 -9.33
N ASP A 5 7.25 -10.90 -10.21
CA ASP A 5 7.92 -9.67 -10.65
C ASP A 5 7.69 -8.52 -9.67
N LEU A 6 6.70 -8.63 -8.77
CA LEU A 6 6.43 -7.66 -7.72
C LEU A 6 7.62 -7.59 -6.75
N LYS A 7 8.22 -6.42 -6.61
CA LYS A 7 9.35 -6.15 -5.71
C LYS A 7 9.09 -4.99 -4.77
N THR A 8 8.38 -3.98 -5.23
CA THR A 8 8.14 -2.75 -4.47
C THR A 8 6.65 -2.47 -4.35
N ILE A 9 6.18 -2.37 -3.12
CA ILE A 9 4.78 -2.08 -2.81
C ILE A 9 4.74 -0.72 -2.10
N ALA A 10 4.00 0.23 -2.66
CA ALA A 10 3.76 1.52 -2.03
C ALA A 10 2.38 1.56 -1.36
N VAL A 11 2.33 2.07 -0.14
CA VAL A 11 1.09 2.38 0.58
C VAL A 11 1.01 3.89 0.73
N ILE A 12 0.02 4.52 0.13
CA ILE A 12 -0.17 5.97 0.15
C ILE A 12 -1.24 6.33 1.17
N GLY A 13 -0.84 7.11 2.17
CA GLY A 13 -1.63 7.47 3.34
C GLY A 13 -1.07 6.82 4.60
N ALA A 14 -0.40 7.60 5.46
CA ALA A 14 0.20 7.14 6.71
C ALA A 14 -0.74 7.26 7.93
N GLY A 15 -2.05 7.21 7.69
CA GLY A 15 -3.07 7.07 8.72
C GLY A 15 -3.10 5.67 9.36
N ALA A 16 -4.05 5.45 10.27
CA ALA A 16 -4.13 4.20 11.03
C ALA A 16 -4.22 2.93 10.15
N MET A 17 -4.96 2.97 9.02
CA MET A 17 -5.06 1.85 8.11
C MET A 17 -3.78 1.67 7.31
N GLY A 18 -3.24 2.75 6.70
CA GLY A 18 -2.04 2.65 5.87
C GLY A 18 -0.81 2.17 6.64
N GLN A 19 -0.60 2.62 7.88
CA GLN A 19 0.45 2.12 8.76
C GLN A 19 0.35 0.60 8.97
N GLN A 20 -0.87 0.11 9.24
CA GLN A 20 -1.09 -1.31 9.47
C GLN A 20 -0.95 -2.13 8.19
N ILE A 21 -1.43 -1.64 7.04
CA ILE A 21 -1.29 -2.31 5.75
C ILE A 21 0.19 -2.40 5.39
N ALA A 22 0.94 -1.30 5.47
CA ALA A 22 2.38 -1.29 5.16
C ALA A 22 3.16 -2.24 6.08
N MET A 23 2.90 -2.21 7.38
CA MET A 23 3.55 -3.10 8.36
C MET A 23 3.19 -4.56 8.11
N ASN A 24 1.91 -4.88 7.84
CA ASN A 24 1.47 -6.22 7.50
C ASN A 24 2.17 -6.75 6.26
N THR A 25 2.24 -5.92 5.22
CA THR A 25 2.94 -6.24 3.96
C THR A 25 4.43 -6.45 4.18
N ALA A 26 5.10 -5.59 4.96
CA ALA A 26 6.52 -5.72 5.25
C ALA A 26 6.85 -6.98 6.06
N ILE A 27 6.05 -7.30 7.10
CA ILE A 27 6.27 -8.50 7.92
C ILE A 27 6.01 -9.77 7.12
N ASN A 28 4.89 -9.86 6.41
CA ASN A 28 4.50 -11.09 5.71
C ASN A 28 5.21 -11.24 4.35
N GLY A 29 5.50 -10.12 3.69
CA GLY A 29 6.24 -10.09 2.42
C GLY A 29 7.75 -10.31 2.55
N ARG A 30 8.31 -10.36 3.78
CA ARG A 30 9.77 -10.53 3.98
C ARG A 30 10.32 -11.80 3.33
N LYS A 31 9.54 -12.88 3.30
CA LYS A 31 9.95 -14.14 2.65
C LYS A 31 10.02 -14.03 1.12
N LEU A 32 9.33 -13.05 0.55
CA LEU A 32 9.31 -12.74 -0.87
C LEU A 32 10.29 -11.61 -1.23
N GLY A 33 10.92 -11.01 -0.20
CA GLY A 33 11.90 -9.93 -0.39
C GLY A 33 11.28 -8.61 -0.84
N TYR A 34 10.03 -8.32 -0.44
CA TYR A 34 9.38 -7.07 -0.81
C TYR A 34 10.00 -5.86 -0.12
N ASN A 35 10.22 -4.79 -0.90
CA ASN A 35 10.42 -3.45 -0.39
C ASN A 35 9.06 -2.77 -0.25
N VAL A 36 8.79 -2.20 0.90
CA VAL A 36 7.53 -1.50 1.20
C VAL A 36 7.83 -0.03 1.42
N ILE A 37 7.06 0.83 0.78
CA ILE A 37 7.16 2.28 0.95
C ILE A 37 5.83 2.77 1.51
N LEU A 38 5.82 3.23 2.75
CA LEU A 38 4.68 3.96 3.33
C LEU A 38 4.92 5.44 3.10
N CYS A 39 3.98 6.13 2.47
CA CYS A 39 4.13 7.55 2.21
C CYS A 39 2.88 8.37 2.52
N ASP A 40 3.09 9.64 2.86
CA ASP A 40 2.03 10.61 3.11
C ASP A 40 2.55 12.00 2.81
N SER A 41 1.75 12.88 2.20
CA SER A 41 2.15 14.25 1.92
C SER A 41 2.34 15.12 3.17
N PHE A 42 1.84 14.68 4.32
CA PHE A 42 1.96 15.37 5.60
C PHE A 42 3.13 14.83 6.42
N GLU A 43 4.19 15.60 6.59
CA GLU A 43 5.38 15.18 7.35
C GLU A 43 5.05 14.71 8.78
N LYS A 44 4.10 15.37 9.45
CA LYS A 44 3.65 14.94 10.78
C LYS A 44 3.02 13.53 10.78
N ALA A 45 2.40 13.12 9.69
CA ALA A 45 1.87 11.76 9.56
C ALA A 45 3.02 10.76 9.39
N VAL A 46 4.02 11.11 8.59
CA VAL A 46 5.25 10.34 8.37
C VAL A 46 6.02 10.14 9.69
N GLU A 47 6.24 11.22 10.46
CA GLU A 47 6.91 11.15 11.77
C GLU A 47 6.19 10.23 12.75
N LYS A 48 4.84 10.37 12.84
CA LYS A 48 4.02 9.50 13.71
C LYS A 48 4.07 8.05 13.26
N ALA A 49 4.02 7.80 11.96
CA ALA A 49 4.11 6.46 11.40
C ALA A 49 5.46 5.80 11.68
N SER A 50 6.56 6.56 11.58
CA SER A 50 7.92 6.09 11.90
C SER A 50 8.06 5.71 13.38
N ALA A 51 7.63 6.58 14.28
CA ALA A 51 7.65 6.31 15.71
C ALA A 51 6.76 5.10 16.10
N TRP A 52 5.60 4.99 15.47
CA TRP A 52 4.71 3.86 15.67
C TRP A 52 5.33 2.55 15.15
N ALA A 53 5.96 2.56 13.97
CA ALA A 53 6.61 1.38 13.38
C ALA A 53 7.72 0.83 14.28
N ASP A 54 8.58 1.69 14.81
CA ASP A 54 9.64 1.30 15.75
C ASP A 54 9.07 0.67 17.02
N THR A 55 8.06 1.32 17.60
CA THR A 55 7.40 0.82 18.83
C THR A 55 6.72 -0.52 18.57
N TYR A 56 6.04 -0.65 17.42
CA TYR A 56 5.34 -1.88 17.06
C TYR A 56 6.31 -3.05 16.88
N LEU A 57 7.39 -2.87 16.12
CA LEU A 57 8.39 -3.91 15.87
C LEU A 57 9.08 -4.35 17.17
N LYS A 58 9.47 -3.37 18.02
CA LYS A 58 10.02 -3.67 19.35
C LYS A 58 9.06 -4.53 20.17
N GLY A 59 7.80 -4.14 20.25
CA GLY A 59 6.79 -4.91 21.00
C GLY A 59 6.51 -6.30 20.41
N ARG A 60 6.71 -6.50 19.10
CA ARG A 60 6.61 -7.82 18.45
C ARG A 60 7.77 -8.73 18.84
N VAL A 61 8.99 -8.20 18.93
CA VAL A 61 10.17 -8.94 19.38
C VAL A 61 10.04 -9.31 20.85
N GLU A 62 9.69 -8.35 21.72
CA GLU A 62 9.49 -8.58 23.15
C GLU A 62 8.45 -9.66 23.47
N LYS A 63 7.41 -9.78 22.60
CA LYS A 63 6.37 -10.81 22.72
C LYS A 63 6.72 -12.13 22.02
N GLY A 64 7.92 -12.28 21.50
CA GLY A 64 8.35 -13.46 20.75
C GLY A 64 7.56 -13.74 19.47
N ARG A 65 6.99 -12.68 18.86
CA ARG A 65 6.21 -12.77 17.60
C ARG A 65 7.05 -12.52 16.36
N LEU A 66 8.23 -11.91 16.53
CA LEU A 66 9.29 -11.76 15.54
C LEU A 66 10.62 -12.01 16.25
N THR A 67 11.61 -12.51 15.52
CA THR A 67 13.00 -12.47 16.01
C THR A 67 13.58 -11.07 15.81
N ALA A 68 14.72 -10.77 16.43
CA ALA A 68 15.42 -9.50 16.23
C ALA A 68 15.83 -9.34 14.75
N GLU A 69 16.36 -10.39 14.15
CA GLU A 69 16.77 -10.42 12.73
C GLU A 69 15.59 -10.17 11.78
N GLU A 70 14.42 -10.74 12.08
CA GLU A 70 13.20 -10.48 11.28
C GLU A 70 12.73 -9.03 11.42
N ALA A 71 12.81 -8.45 12.61
CA ALA A 71 12.47 -7.05 12.83
C ALA A 71 13.46 -6.11 12.12
N ASP A 72 14.75 -6.42 12.15
CA ASP A 72 15.79 -5.66 11.45
C ASP A 72 15.61 -5.74 9.93
N PHE A 73 15.26 -6.92 9.40
CA PHE A 73 14.91 -7.07 7.99
C PHE A 73 13.74 -6.15 7.60
N VAL A 74 12.66 -6.14 8.40
CA VAL A 74 11.51 -5.26 8.15
C VAL A 74 11.93 -3.79 8.15
N LYS A 75 12.77 -3.36 9.11
CA LYS A 75 13.28 -1.98 9.17
C LYS A 75 14.09 -1.59 7.93
N GLN A 76 14.88 -2.51 7.39
CA GLN A 76 15.69 -2.27 6.18
C GLN A 76 14.86 -2.18 4.91
N HIS A 77 13.69 -2.86 4.87
CA HIS A 77 12.84 -2.95 3.70
C HIS A 77 11.54 -2.13 3.80
N LEU A 78 11.32 -1.43 4.91
CA LEU A 78 10.20 -0.50 5.09
C LEU A 78 10.73 0.94 5.10
N THR A 79 10.50 1.65 4.00
CA THR A 79 10.77 3.08 3.89
C THR A 79 9.52 3.86 4.27
N ILE A 80 9.65 4.89 5.11
CA ILE A 80 8.55 5.80 5.47
C ILE A 80 8.98 7.21 5.05
N THR A 81 8.20 7.88 4.18
CA THR A 81 8.63 9.12 3.51
C THR A 81 7.47 10.05 3.19
N SER A 82 7.77 11.35 3.02
CA SER A 82 6.82 12.32 2.48
C SER A 82 6.81 12.42 0.95
N ASP A 83 7.74 11.75 0.26
CA ASP A 83 7.85 11.73 -1.20
C ASP A 83 6.85 10.74 -1.82
N VAL A 84 5.60 11.17 -1.98
CA VAL A 84 4.52 10.37 -2.58
C VAL A 84 4.80 10.06 -4.05
N ASP A 85 5.34 11.01 -4.80
CA ASP A 85 5.60 10.85 -6.23
C ASP A 85 6.76 9.88 -6.48
N GLY A 86 7.83 10.01 -5.71
CA GLY A 86 8.95 9.06 -5.77
C GLY A 86 8.57 7.65 -5.32
N ALA A 87 7.64 7.51 -4.37
CA ALA A 87 7.09 6.22 -3.97
C ALA A 87 6.27 5.59 -5.11
N ALA A 88 5.37 6.37 -5.73
CA ALA A 88 4.54 5.90 -6.84
C ALA A 88 5.39 5.50 -8.06
N ALA A 89 6.43 6.28 -8.41
CA ALA A 89 7.31 6.00 -9.54
C ALA A 89 8.11 4.68 -9.39
N LYS A 90 8.41 4.26 -8.16
CA LYS A 90 9.17 3.04 -7.86
C LYS A 90 8.32 1.79 -7.72
N ALA A 91 7.04 1.97 -7.39
CA ALA A 91 6.16 0.86 -7.02
C ALA A 91 5.73 -0.01 -8.21
N ASP A 92 5.62 -1.30 -7.96
CA ASP A 92 4.98 -2.29 -8.83
C ASP A 92 3.49 -2.45 -8.45
N PHE A 93 3.18 -2.22 -7.18
CA PHE A 93 1.83 -2.25 -6.62
C PHE A 93 1.61 -1.07 -5.69
N ILE A 94 0.51 -0.33 -5.89
CA ILE A 94 0.16 0.84 -5.09
C ILE A 94 -1.16 0.58 -4.37
N ILE A 95 -1.17 0.75 -3.05
CA ILE A 95 -2.37 0.66 -2.20
C ILE A 95 -2.67 2.06 -1.65
N GLU A 96 -3.75 2.66 -2.07
CA GLU A 96 -4.21 3.94 -1.55
C GLU A 96 -5.04 3.74 -0.28
N ALA A 97 -4.69 4.44 0.79
CA ALA A 97 -5.34 4.43 2.11
C ALA A 97 -5.42 5.84 2.72
N ILE A 98 -5.70 6.87 1.88
CA ILE A 98 -5.88 8.25 2.32
C ILE A 98 -7.31 8.50 2.87
N ILE A 99 -7.65 9.75 3.16
CA ILE A 99 -8.99 10.13 3.64
C ILE A 99 -10.09 9.70 2.66
N GLU A 100 -11.29 9.43 3.19
CA GLU A 100 -12.44 8.94 2.42
C GLU A 100 -13.18 10.11 1.74
N ASP A 101 -12.51 10.76 0.80
CA ASP A 101 -13.02 11.86 -0.02
C ASP A 101 -12.77 11.55 -1.50
N LEU A 102 -13.85 11.49 -2.28
CA LEU A 102 -13.79 11.12 -3.70
C LEU A 102 -12.94 12.11 -4.51
N LYS A 103 -13.06 13.41 -4.24
CA LYS A 103 -12.31 14.43 -5.00
C LYS A 103 -10.82 14.27 -4.76
N VAL A 104 -10.42 14.14 -3.49
CA VAL A 104 -9.01 13.98 -3.11
C VAL A 104 -8.43 12.69 -3.69
N LYS A 105 -9.19 11.58 -3.66
CA LYS A 105 -8.75 10.32 -4.26
C LYS A 105 -8.61 10.43 -5.78
N ARG A 106 -9.55 11.09 -6.47
CA ARG A 106 -9.47 11.30 -7.94
C ARG A 106 -8.25 12.14 -8.31
N GLU A 107 -7.97 13.22 -7.58
CA GLU A 107 -6.77 14.04 -7.80
C GLU A 107 -5.47 13.23 -7.59
N LEU A 108 -5.44 12.39 -6.55
CA LEU A 108 -4.32 11.49 -6.31
C LEU A 108 -4.13 10.49 -7.46
N PHE A 109 -5.19 9.74 -7.83
CA PHE A 109 -5.10 8.72 -8.89
C PHE A 109 -4.75 9.31 -10.25
N GLN A 110 -5.29 10.48 -10.60
CA GLN A 110 -4.91 11.21 -11.81
C GLN A 110 -3.41 11.55 -11.82
N ARG A 111 -2.84 11.94 -10.66
CA ARG A 111 -1.43 12.28 -10.54
C ARG A 111 -0.54 11.04 -10.59
N ILE A 112 -0.79 10.07 -9.70
CA ILE A 112 0.11 8.91 -9.56
C ILE A 112 0.07 7.99 -10.79
N SER A 113 -1.05 7.87 -11.49
CA SER A 113 -1.15 7.02 -12.68
C SER A 113 -0.31 7.51 -13.85
N ARG A 114 0.07 8.79 -13.87
CA ARG A 114 0.96 9.38 -14.89
C ARG A 114 2.43 9.14 -14.62
N ILE A 115 2.80 8.89 -13.37
CA ILE A 115 4.19 8.79 -12.93
C ILE A 115 4.59 7.38 -12.51
N CYS A 116 3.63 6.51 -12.20
CA CYS A 116 3.91 5.12 -11.88
C CYS A 116 4.40 4.34 -13.11
N LYS A 117 4.93 3.14 -12.88
CA LYS A 117 5.31 2.24 -13.96
C LYS A 117 4.08 1.90 -14.82
N PRO A 118 4.23 1.73 -16.15
CA PRO A 118 3.10 1.45 -17.04
C PRO A 118 2.32 0.18 -16.70
N ASP A 119 2.97 -0.78 -16.08
CA ASP A 119 2.41 -2.07 -15.66
C ASP A 119 2.12 -2.13 -14.15
N ALA A 120 2.31 -1.05 -13.41
CA ALA A 120 1.98 -1.00 -11.99
C ALA A 120 0.50 -1.23 -11.75
N ILE A 121 0.19 -1.99 -10.70
CA ILE A 121 -1.19 -2.16 -10.23
C ILE A 121 -1.52 -1.04 -9.25
N LEU A 122 -2.65 -0.38 -9.47
CA LEU A 122 -3.19 0.64 -8.58
C LEU A 122 -4.40 0.10 -7.84
N SER A 123 -4.47 0.36 -6.54
CA SER A 123 -5.64 -0.06 -5.76
C SER A 123 -6.06 0.98 -4.74
N THR A 124 -7.35 0.97 -4.41
CA THR A 124 -7.90 1.73 -3.29
C THR A 124 -8.34 0.77 -2.18
N ASN A 125 -8.04 1.13 -0.94
CA ASN A 125 -8.53 0.39 0.25
C ASN A 125 -9.92 0.85 0.69
N SER A 126 -10.54 1.79 -0.03
CA SER A 126 -11.84 2.35 0.35
C SER A 126 -12.92 1.29 0.45
N SER A 127 -13.74 1.37 1.52
CA SER A 127 -14.94 0.55 1.72
C SER A 127 -16.15 1.05 0.92
N ASN A 128 -16.18 2.34 0.55
CA ASN A 128 -17.35 2.99 -0.04
C ASN A 128 -17.11 3.55 -1.44
N ILE A 129 -15.87 3.98 -1.72
CA ILE A 129 -15.47 4.52 -3.01
C ILE A 129 -14.90 3.38 -3.85
N VAL A 130 -15.75 2.82 -4.70
CA VAL A 130 -15.34 1.74 -5.61
C VAL A 130 -14.40 2.25 -6.70
N SER A 131 -13.48 1.38 -7.16
CA SER A 131 -12.47 1.72 -8.19
C SER A 131 -13.06 2.27 -9.48
N SER A 132 -14.29 1.91 -9.84
CA SER A 132 -14.98 2.46 -11.03
C SER A 132 -15.22 3.97 -10.97
N LYS A 133 -15.25 4.59 -9.77
CA LYS A 133 -15.33 6.06 -9.60
C LYS A 133 -13.99 6.76 -9.79
N LEU A 134 -12.91 6.00 -9.94
CA LEU A 134 -11.53 6.47 -10.13
C LEU A 134 -10.99 6.12 -11.51
N ALA A 135 -11.67 5.22 -12.23
CA ALA A 135 -11.20 4.65 -13.49
C ALA A 135 -11.02 5.68 -14.61
N ASP A 136 -11.93 6.65 -14.72
CA ASP A 136 -11.92 7.68 -15.78
C ASP A 136 -10.81 8.73 -15.60
N VAL A 137 -10.18 8.81 -14.43
CA VAL A 137 -9.04 9.69 -14.15
C VAL A 137 -7.70 8.96 -14.12
N THR A 138 -7.72 7.63 -14.25
CA THR A 138 -6.53 6.77 -14.19
C THR A 138 -6.06 6.46 -15.61
N GLU A 139 -4.75 6.64 -15.91
CA GLU A 139 -4.18 6.43 -17.27
C GLU A 139 -4.37 4.99 -17.78
N ASN A 140 -4.24 4.00 -16.90
CA ASN A 140 -4.47 2.59 -17.24
C ASN A 140 -5.49 1.94 -16.29
N PRO A 141 -6.79 2.16 -16.51
CA PRO A 141 -7.83 1.65 -15.61
C PRO A 141 -7.93 0.12 -15.59
N SER A 142 -7.40 -0.59 -16.59
CA SER A 142 -7.37 -2.06 -16.58
C SER A 142 -6.52 -2.63 -15.43
N ARG A 143 -5.62 -1.82 -14.88
CA ARG A 143 -4.75 -2.12 -13.73
C ARG A 143 -5.27 -1.57 -12.40
N LEU A 144 -6.50 -1.08 -12.34
CA LEU A 144 -7.10 -0.49 -11.15
C LEU A 144 -8.16 -1.42 -10.55
N LEU A 145 -8.12 -1.63 -9.21
CA LEU A 145 -9.09 -2.43 -8.47
C LEU A 145 -9.26 -1.90 -7.03
N ASN A 146 -10.21 -2.47 -6.26
CA ASN A 146 -10.18 -2.33 -4.81
C ASN A 146 -9.40 -3.49 -4.17
N VAL A 147 -8.56 -3.16 -3.19
CA VAL A 147 -7.91 -4.11 -2.29
C VAL A 147 -8.29 -3.70 -0.87
N HIS A 148 -9.40 -4.25 -0.41
CA HIS A 148 -10.04 -3.83 0.82
C HIS A 148 -9.58 -4.68 2.00
N TYR A 149 -8.82 -4.06 2.89
CA TYR A 149 -8.37 -4.65 4.15
C TYR A 149 -9.40 -4.38 5.25
N PHE A 150 -9.64 -5.36 6.09
CA PHE A 150 -10.47 -5.21 7.27
C PHE A 150 -9.67 -4.64 8.45
N ASN A 151 -10.31 -3.75 9.20
CA ASN A 151 -9.69 -3.13 10.38
C ASN A 151 -9.86 -4.04 11.62
N PRO A 152 -8.79 -4.33 12.40
CA PRO A 152 -7.39 -3.92 12.20
C PRO A 152 -6.65 -4.81 11.18
N ALA A 153 -5.96 -4.19 10.21
CA ALA A 153 -5.28 -4.92 9.13
C ALA A 153 -4.13 -5.84 9.60
N LEU A 154 -3.61 -5.65 10.81
CA LEU A 154 -2.61 -6.50 11.45
C LEU A 154 -3.20 -7.73 12.14
N VAL A 155 -4.52 -7.83 12.26
CA VAL A 155 -5.23 -8.90 12.97
C VAL A 155 -6.12 -9.69 12.02
N MET A 156 -6.86 -8.98 11.18
CA MET A 156 -7.78 -9.58 10.22
C MET A 156 -7.00 -10.26 9.10
N LYS A 157 -7.34 -11.53 8.83
CA LYS A 157 -6.66 -12.35 7.81
C LYS A 157 -7.33 -12.29 6.44
N LEU A 158 -8.43 -11.55 6.32
CA LEU A 158 -9.21 -11.41 5.11
C LEU A 158 -8.85 -10.10 4.40
N VAL A 159 -8.65 -10.19 3.10
CA VAL A 159 -8.55 -9.07 2.17
C VAL A 159 -9.49 -9.35 1.01
N GLU A 160 -10.35 -8.40 0.67
CA GLU A 160 -11.23 -8.50 -0.49
C GLU A 160 -10.56 -7.87 -1.72
N LEU A 161 -10.54 -8.61 -2.81
CA LEU A 161 -10.19 -8.10 -4.13
C LEU A 161 -11.49 -7.85 -4.89
N VAL A 162 -11.79 -6.58 -5.20
CA VAL A 162 -13.01 -6.21 -5.92
C VAL A 162 -12.65 -5.77 -7.33
N LYS A 163 -13.02 -6.61 -8.30
CA LYS A 163 -12.86 -6.36 -9.72
C LYS A 163 -13.93 -5.37 -10.19
N GLY A 164 -13.48 -4.23 -10.72
CA GLY A 164 -14.36 -3.31 -11.42
C GLY A 164 -14.60 -3.74 -12.89
N PRO A 165 -15.59 -3.17 -13.59
CA PRO A 165 -15.84 -3.48 -15.00
C PRO A 165 -14.68 -3.10 -15.92
N HIS A 166 -13.80 -2.20 -15.47
CA HIS A 166 -12.59 -1.74 -16.18
C HIS A 166 -11.37 -2.62 -15.88
N THR A 167 -11.38 -3.37 -14.76
CA THR A 167 -10.24 -4.18 -14.30
C THR A 167 -10.07 -5.41 -15.19
N SER A 168 -8.86 -5.66 -15.69
CA SER A 168 -8.55 -6.86 -16.47
C SER A 168 -8.50 -8.13 -15.62
N ASP A 169 -8.74 -9.29 -16.23
CA ASP A 169 -8.57 -10.58 -15.57
C ASP A 169 -7.11 -10.79 -15.16
N GLU A 170 -6.16 -10.41 -16.01
CA GLU A 170 -4.71 -10.46 -15.70
C GLU A 170 -4.38 -9.72 -14.39
N THR A 171 -4.99 -8.56 -14.13
CA THR A 171 -4.74 -7.79 -12.91
C THR A 171 -5.22 -8.50 -11.65
N ILE A 172 -6.30 -9.27 -11.76
CA ILE A 172 -6.82 -10.06 -10.62
C ILE A 172 -5.98 -11.31 -10.36
N GLU A 173 -5.35 -11.88 -11.39
CA GLU A 173 -4.54 -13.11 -11.30
C GLU A 173 -3.12 -12.86 -10.75
N ILE A 174 -2.64 -11.61 -10.80
CA ILE A 174 -1.36 -11.19 -10.22
C ILE A 174 -1.46 -11.08 -8.71
#